data_a97d3cb0d6e0f5281a4fbe64f3503c8f
#
_entry.id   a97d3cb0d6e0f5281a4fbe64f3503c8f
#
_cell.length_a   1.000
_cell.length_b   1.000
_cell.length_c   1.000
_cell.angle_alpha   90.00
_cell.angle_beta   90.00
_cell.angle_gamma   90.00
#
_symmetry.space_group_name_H-M   'P 1'
#
loop_
_entity.id
_entity.type
_entity.pdbx_description
1 polymer ?
#
loop_
_entity_poly.entity_id
_entity_poly.type
_entity_poly.pdbx_seq_one_letter_code
_entity_poly.pdbx_strand_id
1 'polypeptide(L)'
;NDASALTALGLHALQHRGQEGCGIVSFDGKNYHSEKRQGLVGDHFTDSETLKKLPGSSAIGHNRYSTTGETSLRNIQPFFADLHIGGLSVAHNGNLTNALLLRNSLVKNGAIFRTTSDTETIVQLIAKSKREKFLDKLIDTLFQIQGGYSLILMTNKKLVGVRDPFGIRPLVIGKLNNSFIFASETCALDIVGAKFLREVENGEIVFVENDKLESIKPFPIQKSRPCVFEYIYFARPDSLIGGKCAYEYRKNLGSELAKETDLKADFVVPVPDSGVPAALGYAEQSKKIFELGLIRNHYVGRTFIEPTQNIRSLGVKLKLSPTRSIIKNKSLILIDDSLVRGTTCHKIVKMLYEAGAKEVHVRIACPEIKYPDFYGVDMPTKKELLAANK
;
A
#
# COMPACT_ATOMS: atom_id res chain seq x y z
N ASN A 1 -1.25 -4.74 27.13
CA ASN A 1 0.17 -4.36 27.04
C ASN A 1 0.85 -4.82 25.74
N ASP A 2 0.10 -5.30 24.74
CA ASP A 2 0.66 -5.92 23.54
C ASP A 2 0.45 -5.07 22.27
N ALA A 3 0.14 -3.76 22.42
CA ALA A 3 -0.21 -2.91 21.29
C ALA A 3 0.90 -2.86 20.22
N SER A 4 2.17 -2.79 20.62
CA SER A 4 3.31 -2.78 19.70
C SER A 4 3.49 -4.12 18.98
N ALA A 5 3.31 -5.23 19.67
CA ALA A 5 3.41 -6.58 19.08
C ALA A 5 2.28 -6.81 18.06
N LEU A 6 1.03 -6.43 18.39
CA LEU A 6 -0.10 -6.47 17.46
C LEU A 6 0.12 -5.54 16.27
N THR A 7 0.68 -4.34 16.49
CA THR A 7 1.03 -3.42 15.41
C THR A 7 2.10 -4.02 14.49
N ALA A 8 3.14 -4.67 15.05
CA ALA A 8 4.17 -5.35 14.25
C ALA A 8 3.58 -6.48 13.40
N LEU A 9 2.68 -7.30 13.94
CA LEU A 9 1.97 -8.34 13.20
C LEU A 9 1.11 -7.74 12.07
N GLY A 10 0.36 -6.68 12.36
CA GLY A 10 -0.43 -5.96 11.34
C GLY A 10 0.45 -5.38 10.23
N LEU A 11 1.59 -4.77 10.58
CA LEU A 11 2.56 -4.27 9.59
C LEU A 11 3.18 -5.40 8.77
N HIS A 12 3.45 -6.56 9.37
CA HIS A 12 3.93 -7.73 8.64
C HIS A 12 2.91 -8.19 7.58
N ALA A 13 1.62 -8.25 7.92
CA ALA A 13 0.56 -8.53 6.95
C ALA A 13 0.47 -7.48 5.84
N LEU A 14 0.84 -6.22 6.14
CA LEU A 14 0.83 -5.09 5.21
C LEU A 14 2.21 -4.84 4.55
N GLN A 15 3.15 -5.80 4.60
CA GLN A 15 4.51 -5.62 4.06
C GLN A 15 4.54 -5.31 2.56
N HIS A 16 3.55 -5.78 1.80
CA HIS A 16 3.40 -5.50 0.38
C HIS A 16 3.18 -4.00 0.09
N ARG A 17 2.69 -3.22 1.06
CA ARG A 17 2.45 -1.77 0.93
C ARG A 17 3.71 -0.92 1.09
N GLY A 18 4.82 -1.49 1.58
CA GLY A 18 6.11 -0.80 1.68
C GLY A 18 7.19 -1.74 2.19
N GLN A 19 8.39 -1.65 1.63
CA GLN A 19 9.52 -2.56 1.95
C GLN A 19 10.83 -1.81 2.21
N GLU A 20 10.82 -0.47 2.16
CA GLU A 20 12.04 0.34 2.30
C GLU A 20 12.39 0.62 3.75
N GLY A 21 11.38 0.61 4.60
CA GLY A 21 11.55 0.81 6.02
C GLY A 21 10.24 0.66 6.77
N CYS A 22 10.33 0.47 8.06
CA CYS A 22 9.20 0.30 8.95
C CYS A 22 9.45 1.01 10.27
N GLY A 23 8.37 1.45 10.91
CA GLY A 23 8.45 2.11 12.20
C GLY A 23 7.20 1.91 13.02
N ILE A 24 7.39 1.93 14.34
CA ILE A 24 6.32 1.84 15.34
C ILE A 24 6.57 2.93 16.38
N VAL A 25 5.49 3.62 16.76
CA VAL A 25 5.46 4.51 17.92
C VAL A 25 4.40 3.99 18.88
N SER A 26 4.77 3.80 20.14
CA SER A 26 3.86 3.40 21.21
C SER A 26 3.72 4.47 22.28
N PHE A 27 2.67 4.38 23.07
CA PHE A 27 2.38 5.26 24.20
C PHE A 27 2.02 4.43 25.43
N ASP A 28 2.79 4.59 26.51
CA ASP A 28 2.63 3.83 27.75
C ASP A 28 1.68 4.48 28.79
N GLY A 29 1.00 5.55 28.38
CA GLY A 29 0.16 6.38 29.23
C GLY A 29 0.89 7.61 29.79
N LYS A 30 2.21 7.69 29.62
CA LYS A 30 3.05 8.78 30.12
C LYS A 30 4.04 9.27 29.05
N ASN A 31 4.75 8.34 28.42
CA ASN A 31 5.80 8.62 27.45
C ASN A 31 5.52 7.96 26.09
N TYR A 32 6.04 8.56 25.04
CA TYR A 32 6.10 8.00 23.71
C TYR A 32 7.43 7.29 23.47
N HIS A 33 7.35 6.10 22.88
CA HIS A 33 8.51 5.30 22.52
C HIS A 33 8.50 5.07 21.02
N SER A 34 9.65 5.14 20.35
CA SER A 34 9.74 5.07 18.89
C SER A 34 10.88 4.20 18.44
N GLU A 35 10.60 3.23 17.57
CA GLU A 35 11.59 2.43 16.87
C GLU A 35 11.35 2.50 15.37
N LYS A 36 12.42 2.78 14.62
CA LYS A 36 12.41 2.91 13.16
C LYS A 36 13.58 2.18 12.55
N ARG A 37 13.35 1.43 11.48
CA ARG A 37 14.34 0.63 10.79
C ARG A 37 14.19 0.71 9.29
N GLN A 38 15.29 0.64 8.55
CA GLN A 38 15.27 0.39 7.12
C GLN A 38 15.11 -1.11 6.89
N GLY A 39 14.36 -1.51 5.86
CA GLY A 39 14.10 -2.90 5.51
C GLY A 39 12.73 -3.40 5.99
N LEU A 40 12.60 -4.70 6.13
CA LEU A 40 11.33 -5.36 6.37
C LEU A 40 10.98 -5.43 7.87
N VAL A 41 9.69 -5.50 8.15
CA VAL A 41 9.17 -5.68 9.53
C VAL A 41 9.70 -6.98 10.14
N GLY A 42 9.72 -8.07 9.36
CA GLY A 42 10.18 -9.37 9.80
C GLY A 42 11.67 -9.41 10.23
N ASP A 43 12.50 -8.50 9.70
CA ASP A 43 13.91 -8.43 10.03
C ASP A 43 14.19 -7.72 11.38
N HIS A 44 13.22 -6.93 11.86
CA HIS A 44 13.48 -5.98 12.95
C HIS A 44 12.51 -6.04 14.12
N PHE A 45 11.26 -6.44 13.90
CA PHE A 45 10.20 -6.43 14.91
C PHE A 45 9.72 -7.84 15.30
N THR A 46 10.50 -8.87 14.99
CA THR A 46 10.30 -10.24 15.46
C THR A 46 11.04 -10.52 16.77
N ASP A 47 12.05 -9.70 17.09
CA ASP A 47 12.84 -9.82 18.31
C ASP A 47 12.11 -9.20 19.51
N SER A 48 12.03 -9.98 20.59
CA SER A 48 11.41 -9.55 21.84
C SER A 48 12.11 -8.33 22.47
N GLU A 49 13.42 -8.17 22.28
CA GLU A 49 14.19 -7.05 22.82
C GLU A 49 13.82 -5.72 22.14
N THR A 50 13.54 -5.75 20.83
CA THR A 50 13.06 -4.58 20.11
C THR A 50 11.64 -4.19 20.56
N LEU A 51 10.75 -5.17 20.75
CA LEU A 51 9.39 -4.92 21.21
C LEU A 51 9.32 -4.43 22.66
N LYS A 52 10.24 -4.86 23.53
CA LYS A 52 10.36 -4.34 24.91
C LYS A 52 10.68 -2.86 24.99
N LYS A 53 11.29 -2.27 23.94
CA LYS A 53 11.56 -0.83 23.85
C LYS A 53 10.31 -0.01 23.48
N LEU A 54 9.22 -0.68 23.14
CA LEU A 54 7.94 -0.09 22.73
C LEU A 54 6.81 -0.48 23.71
N PRO A 55 6.94 -0.18 25.00
CA PRO A 55 5.89 -0.49 25.97
C PRO A 55 4.64 0.34 25.69
N GLY A 56 3.50 -0.12 26.22
CA GLY A 56 2.26 0.66 26.21
C GLY A 56 1.04 -0.10 25.72
N SER A 57 -0.10 0.58 25.88
CA SER A 57 -1.43 0.07 25.48
C SER A 57 -1.94 0.62 24.16
N SER A 58 -1.24 1.59 23.58
CA SER A 58 -1.56 2.19 22.28
C SER A 58 -0.31 2.23 21.42
N ALA A 59 -0.45 1.93 20.14
CA ALA A 59 0.64 2.01 19.18
C ALA A 59 0.12 2.31 17.78
N ILE A 60 0.93 2.99 16.98
CA ILE A 60 0.71 3.16 15.55
C ILE A 60 1.98 2.76 14.79
N GLY A 61 1.81 2.26 13.58
CA GLY A 61 2.91 1.80 12.76
C GLY A 61 2.77 2.16 11.29
N HIS A 62 3.88 2.05 10.55
CA HIS A 62 3.93 2.36 9.14
C HIS A 62 4.99 1.55 8.39
N ASN A 63 4.62 1.03 7.23
CA ASN A 63 5.53 0.47 6.23
C ASN A 63 5.79 1.52 5.15
N ARG A 64 7.05 1.90 4.95
CA ARG A 64 7.41 2.94 4.01
C ARG A 64 7.48 2.41 2.58
N TYR A 65 6.76 3.11 1.71
CA TYR A 65 6.88 3.09 0.26
C TYR A 65 7.19 4.51 -0.21
N SER A 66 8.33 4.72 -0.90
CA SER A 66 8.74 6.08 -1.32
C SER A 66 7.89 6.56 -2.48
N THR A 67 6.95 7.45 -2.20
CA THR A 67 6.24 8.25 -3.21
C THR A 67 6.85 9.64 -3.33
N THR A 68 7.33 10.18 -2.21
CA THR A 68 8.02 11.47 -2.10
C THR A 68 9.13 11.40 -1.06
N GLY A 69 10.24 12.12 -1.30
CA GLY A 69 11.37 12.21 -0.39
C GLY A 69 12.40 11.10 -0.57
N GLU A 70 13.58 11.34 0.00
CA GLU A 70 14.73 10.41 -0.04
C GLU A 70 14.48 9.17 0.81
N THR A 71 15.05 8.02 0.41
CA THR A 71 15.11 6.81 1.23
C THR A 71 16.12 7.01 2.35
N SER A 72 15.68 7.56 3.47
CA SER A 72 16.48 7.80 4.66
C SER A 72 15.69 7.50 5.93
N LEU A 73 16.41 7.15 7.00
CA LEU A 73 15.81 6.82 8.30
C LEU A 73 14.91 7.96 8.82
N ARG A 74 15.29 9.24 8.56
CA ARG A 74 14.52 10.42 8.97
C ARG A 74 13.14 10.51 8.33
N ASN A 75 12.93 9.85 7.17
CA ASN A 75 11.66 9.83 6.45
C ASN A 75 10.77 8.62 6.81
N ILE A 76 11.25 7.72 7.66
CA ILE A 76 10.43 6.59 8.13
C ILE A 76 9.42 7.10 9.16
N GLN A 77 8.17 6.78 8.91
CA GLN A 77 7.04 7.08 9.80
C GLN A 77 6.85 5.94 10.82
N PRO A 78 6.06 6.17 11.90
CA PRO A 78 5.30 7.38 12.25
C PRO A 78 6.18 8.55 12.68
N PHE A 79 5.75 9.80 12.42
CA PHE A 79 6.41 10.99 12.94
C PHE A 79 5.85 11.34 14.31
N PHE A 80 6.74 11.65 15.24
CA PHE A 80 6.38 12.13 16.56
C PHE A 80 6.78 13.61 16.71
N ALA A 81 5.91 14.37 17.34
CA ALA A 81 6.15 15.75 17.75
C ALA A 81 5.53 16.00 19.12
N ASP A 82 6.26 16.74 19.94
CA ASP A 82 5.73 17.26 21.21
C ASP A 82 5.17 18.65 20.96
N LEU A 83 3.86 18.80 21.12
CA LEU A 83 3.12 20.02 20.85
C LEU A 83 2.64 20.63 22.17
N HIS A 84 2.24 21.92 22.13
CA HIS A 84 1.61 22.58 23.27
C HIS A 84 0.40 21.79 23.85
N ILE A 85 -0.30 21.04 23.03
CA ILE A 85 -1.45 20.21 23.42
C ILE A 85 -1.07 18.79 23.87
N GLY A 86 0.22 18.48 23.99
CA GLY A 86 0.78 17.16 24.28
C GLY A 86 1.37 16.47 23.08
N GLY A 87 1.84 15.22 23.28
CA GLY A 87 2.46 14.43 22.24
C GLY A 87 1.49 14.07 21.10
N LEU A 88 2.02 14.11 19.88
CA LEU A 88 1.33 13.71 18.66
C LEU A 88 2.21 12.78 17.84
N SER A 89 1.68 11.62 17.46
CA SER A 89 2.32 10.75 16.47
C SER A 89 1.41 10.58 15.24
N VAL A 90 2.00 10.59 14.03
CA VAL A 90 1.26 10.57 12.75
C VAL A 90 1.85 9.55 11.79
N ALA A 91 1.00 8.71 11.22
CA ALA A 91 1.29 7.83 10.09
C ALA A 91 0.36 8.19 8.92
N HIS A 92 0.90 8.21 7.69
CA HIS A 92 0.22 8.64 6.48
C HIS A 92 0.46 7.64 5.34
N ASN A 93 -0.61 7.11 4.79
CA ASN A 93 -0.63 6.37 3.53
C ASN A 93 -1.26 7.23 2.46
N GLY A 94 -0.48 7.63 1.46
CA GLY A 94 -0.96 8.49 0.39
C GLY A 94 0.09 9.50 -0.08
N ASN A 95 -0.38 10.57 -0.71
CA ASN A 95 0.46 11.68 -1.15
C ASN A 95 -0.35 12.99 -1.20
N LEU A 96 0.24 14.05 -0.66
CA LEU A 96 -0.33 15.39 -0.69
C LEU A 96 0.15 16.15 -1.95
N THR A 97 -0.78 16.45 -2.83
CA THR A 97 -0.48 17.13 -4.11
C THR A 97 -0.04 18.59 -3.93
N ASN A 98 -0.41 19.22 -2.82
CA ASN A 98 -0.03 20.60 -2.50
C ASN A 98 1.05 20.70 -1.40
N ALA A 99 1.69 19.59 -1.02
CA ALA A 99 2.68 19.54 0.07
C ALA A 99 3.81 20.58 -0.10
N LEU A 100 4.34 20.73 -1.31
CA LEU A 100 5.44 21.66 -1.58
C LEU A 100 5.02 23.13 -1.36
N LEU A 101 3.82 23.50 -1.81
CA LEU A 101 3.29 24.87 -1.60
C LEU A 101 3.09 25.16 -0.12
N LEU A 102 2.48 24.24 0.61
CA LEU A 102 2.27 24.35 2.05
C LEU A 102 3.61 24.42 2.79
N ARG A 103 4.56 23.55 2.46
CA ARG A 103 5.90 23.54 3.04
C ARG A 103 6.61 24.89 2.87
N ASN A 104 6.62 25.44 1.66
CA ASN A 104 7.25 26.73 1.36
C ASN A 104 6.60 27.85 2.17
N SER A 105 5.28 27.86 2.29
CA SER A 105 4.57 28.82 3.13
C SER A 105 4.91 28.68 4.61
N LEU A 106 4.95 27.45 5.11
CA LEU A 106 5.29 27.15 6.51
C LEU A 106 6.72 27.57 6.85
N VAL A 107 7.70 27.29 5.97
CA VAL A 107 9.10 27.68 6.16
C VAL A 107 9.26 29.20 6.17
N LYS A 108 8.61 29.94 5.26
CA LYS A 108 8.57 31.41 5.29
C LYS A 108 8.04 31.97 6.60
N ASN A 109 7.17 31.23 7.27
CA ASN A 109 6.60 31.58 8.56
C ASN A 109 7.33 30.92 9.75
N GLY A 110 8.59 30.52 9.58
CA GLY A 110 9.48 30.04 10.65
C GLY A 110 9.30 28.55 11.04
N ALA A 111 8.59 27.72 10.25
CA ALA A 111 8.54 26.29 10.52
C ALA A 111 9.88 25.61 10.18
N ILE A 112 10.32 24.69 11.02
CA ILE A 112 11.55 23.92 10.85
C ILE A 112 11.16 22.50 10.43
N PHE A 113 11.66 22.06 9.29
CA PHE A 113 11.45 20.71 8.78
C PHE A 113 12.72 19.86 8.96
N ARG A 114 12.54 18.64 9.41
CA ARG A 114 13.63 17.67 9.62
C ARG A 114 13.66 16.58 8.52
N THR A 115 12.55 16.42 7.80
CA THR A 115 12.36 15.37 6.78
C THR A 115 12.01 15.98 5.43
N THR A 116 12.04 15.17 4.39
CA THR A 116 11.55 15.54 3.07
C THR A 116 10.15 14.99 2.77
N SER A 117 9.53 14.34 3.77
CA SER A 117 8.19 13.77 3.65
C SER A 117 7.10 14.84 3.69
N ASP A 118 6.07 14.64 2.89
CA ASP A 118 4.85 15.46 2.88
C ASP A 118 4.07 15.34 4.21
N THR A 119 4.18 14.21 4.89
CA THR A 119 3.54 13.97 6.20
C THR A 119 3.99 14.95 7.27
N GLU A 120 5.24 15.43 7.24
CA GLU A 120 5.71 16.43 8.18
C GLU A 120 4.95 17.76 8.03
N THR A 121 4.46 18.06 6.82
CA THR A 121 3.59 19.23 6.58
C THR A 121 2.30 19.14 7.40
N ILE A 122 1.71 17.96 7.55
CA ILE A 122 0.52 17.74 8.39
C ILE A 122 0.85 18.08 9.86
N VAL A 123 1.97 17.58 10.38
CA VAL A 123 2.41 17.87 11.75
C VAL A 123 2.60 19.36 11.97
N GLN A 124 3.25 20.05 11.04
CA GLN A 124 3.50 21.49 11.13
C GLN A 124 2.20 22.31 11.05
N LEU A 125 1.23 21.92 10.24
CA LEU A 125 -0.08 22.59 10.16
C LEU A 125 -0.86 22.42 11.45
N ILE A 126 -0.89 21.22 12.05
CA ILE A 126 -1.53 20.98 13.35
C ILE A 126 -0.86 21.83 14.43
N ALA A 127 0.49 21.89 14.46
CA ALA A 127 1.23 22.69 15.42
C ALA A 127 0.91 24.19 15.32
N LYS A 128 0.77 24.70 14.08
CA LYS A 128 0.51 26.13 13.81
C LYS A 128 -0.96 26.55 13.91
N SER A 129 -1.89 25.61 13.91
CA SER A 129 -3.31 25.95 14.05
C SER A 129 -3.58 26.66 15.37
N LYS A 130 -4.31 27.78 15.29
CA LYS A 130 -4.68 28.61 16.44
C LYS A 130 -5.84 28.03 17.25
N ARG A 131 -6.43 26.92 16.83
CA ARG A 131 -7.50 26.26 17.59
C ARG A 131 -6.95 25.70 18.89
N GLU A 132 -7.80 25.55 19.88
CA GLU A 132 -7.40 25.05 21.21
C GLU A 132 -7.45 23.51 21.25
N LYS A 133 -8.55 22.92 20.77
CA LYS A 133 -8.77 21.48 20.85
C LYS A 133 -8.09 20.75 19.69
N PHE A 134 -7.55 19.56 19.96
CA PHE A 134 -6.87 18.74 18.96
C PHE A 134 -7.71 18.47 17.71
N LEU A 135 -8.99 18.06 17.86
CA LEU A 135 -9.85 17.76 16.70
C LEU A 135 -10.09 19.00 15.83
N ASP A 136 -10.24 20.17 16.42
CA ASP A 136 -10.41 21.42 15.67
C ASP A 136 -9.14 21.81 14.92
N LYS A 137 -7.93 21.59 15.53
CA LYS A 137 -6.64 21.74 14.84
C LYS A 137 -6.50 20.76 13.68
N LEU A 138 -6.93 19.52 13.88
CA LEU A 138 -6.92 18.51 12.83
C LEU A 138 -7.85 18.92 11.68
N ILE A 139 -9.09 19.29 11.96
CA ILE A 139 -10.05 19.75 10.94
C ILE A 139 -9.49 20.95 10.16
N ASP A 140 -8.95 21.95 10.86
CA ASP A 140 -8.31 23.13 10.27
C ASP A 140 -7.15 22.74 9.32
N THR A 141 -6.38 21.73 9.70
CA THR A 141 -5.31 21.15 8.86
C THR A 141 -5.87 20.43 7.64
N LEU A 142 -6.88 19.59 7.84
CA LEU A 142 -7.46 18.79 6.76
C LEU A 142 -8.11 19.63 5.66
N PHE A 143 -8.63 20.80 5.98
CA PHE A 143 -9.13 21.75 4.98
C PHE A 143 -8.04 22.43 4.15
N GLN A 144 -6.79 22.40 4.59
CA GLN A 144 -5.65 23.01 3.88
C GLN A 144 -4.94 22.01 2.97
N ILE A 145 -4.91 20.71 3.31
CA ILE A 145 -4.23 19.69 2.54
C ILE A 145 -5.08 19.19 1.37
N GLN A 146 -4.40 18.85 0.27
CA GLN A 146 -5.01 18.28 -0.94
C GLN A 146 -4.27 17.01 -1.33
N GLY A 147 -4.99 16.00 -1.79
CA GLY A 147 -4.40 14.73 -2.23
C GLY A 147 -5.22 13.52 -1.84
N GLY A 148 -4.63 12.34 -1.98
CA GLY A 148 -5.17 11.09 -1.46
C GLY A 148 -4.47 10.73 -0.16
N TYR A 149 -5.23 10.53 0.92
CA TYR A 149 -4.63 10.20 2.22
C TYR A 149 -5.52 9.34 3.10
N SER A 150 -4.87 8.42 3.79
CA SER A 150 -5.39 7.80 5.00
C SER A 150 -4.40 8.06 6.12
N LEU A 151 -4.87 8.67 7.20
CA LEU A 151 -4.04 9.06 8.34
C LEU A 151 -4.41 8.26 9.57
N ILE A 152 -3.39 7.88 10.33
CA ILE A 152 -3.57 7.42 11.71
C ILE A 152 -2.77 8.36 12.61
N LEU A 153 -3.45 8.94 13.60
CA LEU A 153 -2.84 9.85 14.56
C LEU A 153 -3.06 9.32 15.97
N MET A 154 -2.05 9.46 16.80
CA MET A 154 -2.12 9.10 18.22
C MET A 154 -1.73 10.29 19.06
N THR A 155 -2.60 10.66 20.00
CA THR A 155 -2.35 11.66 21.05
C THR A 155 -2.34 10.99 22.41
N ASN A 156 -2.05 11.72 23.47
CA ASN A 156 -2.09 11.20 24.84
C ASN A 156 -3.48 10.63 25.23
N LYS A 157 -4.55 11.01 24.51
CA LYS A 157 -5.93 10.63 24.89
C LYS A 157 -6.70 9.94 23.76
N LYS A 158 -6.28 10.09 22.51
CA LYS A 158 -7.05 9.65 21.34
C LYS A 158 -6.21 8.86 20.35
N LEU A 159 -6.81 7.82 19.80
CA LEU A 159 -6.37 7.21 18.55
C LEU A 159 -7.34 7.63 17.45
N VAL A 160 -6.84 8.18 16.36
CA VAL A 160 -7.65 8.82 15.32
C VAL A 160 -7.31 8.24 13.95
N GLY A 161 -8.33 7.84 13.20
CA GLY A 161 -8.26 7.47 11.80
C GLY A 161 -8.95 8.51 10.93
N VAL A 162 -8.34 8.90 9.82
CA VAL A 162 -8.91 9.86 8.85
C VAL A 162 -8.79 9.30 7.45
N ARG A 163 -9.86 9.38 6.67
CA ARG A 163 -9.86 9.08 5.25
C ARG A 163 -10.13 10.33 4.42
N ASP A 164 -9.43 10.50 3.31
CA ASP A 164 -9.62 11.65 2.43
C ASP A 164 -11.06 11.78 1.90
N PRO A 165 -11.53 13.02 1.53
CA PRO A 165 -12.91 13.26 1.13
C PRO A 165 -13.38 12.49 -0.10
N PHE A 166 -12.46 12.02 -0.94
CA PHE A 166 -12.78 11.22 -2.14
C PHE A 166 -12.66 9.71 -1.90
N GLY A 167 -12.09 9.29 -0.74
CA GLY A 167 -11.85 7.89 -0.40
C GLY A 167 -10.82 7.22 -1.30
N ILE A 168 -9.79 7.97 -1.73
CA ILE A 168 -8.76 7.47 -2.64
C ILE A 168 -7.98 6.33 -1.99
N ARG A 169 -7.60 6.51 -0.71
CA ARG A 169 -6.84 5.49 0.03
C ARG A 169 -7.73 4.71 0.99
N PRO A 170 -7.48 3.40 1.15
CA PRO A 170 -8.29 2.56 2.03
C PRO A 170 -7.93 2.78 3.50
N LEU A 171 -8.94 2.67 4.37
CA LEU A 171 -8.80 2.62 5.81
C LEU A 171 -9.97 1.83 6.41
N VAL A 172 -9.66 0.84 7.22
CA VAL A 172 -10.64 -0.05 7.85
C VAL A 172 -10.55 0.01 9.38
N ILE A 173 -11.65 -0.34 10.03
CA ILE A 173 -11.78 -0.43 11.48
C ILE A 173 -12.08 -1.86 11.86
N GLY A 174 -11.35 -2.38 12.82
CA GLY A 174 -11.59 -3.66 13.47
C GLY A 174 -11.71 -3.51 14.98
N LYS A 175 -12.22 -4.57 15.61
CA LYS A 175 -12.33 -4.68 17.07
C LYS A 175 -11.70 -5.99 17.54
N LEU A 176 -10.78 -5.88 18.48
CA LEU A 176 -10.19 -7.01 19.20
C LEU A 176 -10.53 -6.88 20.68
N ASN A 177 -11.37 -7.78 21.17
CA ASN A 177 -11.96 -7.65 22.52
C ASN A 177 -12.62 -6.28 22.71
N ASN A 178 -12.13 -5.46 23.64
CA ASN A 178 -12.62 -4.11 23.87
C ASN A 178 -11.82 -3.01 23.15
N SER A 179 -10.76 -3.37 22.42
CA SER A 179 -9.89 -2.42 21.76
C SER A 179 -10.24 -2.26 20.28
N PHE A 180 -10.02 -1.05 19.74
CA PHE A 180 -10.22 -0.76 18.33
C PHE A 180 -8.89 -0.73 17.59
N ILE A 181 -8.90 -1.18 16.34
CA ILE A 181 -7.74 -1.25 15.46
C ILE A 181 -8.09 -0.56 14.15
N PHE A 182 -7.21 0.34 13.70
CA PHE A 182 -7.23 0.90 12.35
C PHE A 182 -6.16 0.23 11.50
N ALA A 183 -6.49 -0.10 10.27
CA ALA A 183 -5.55 -0.66 9.32
C ALA A 183 -5.84 -0.20 7.88
N SER A 184 -4.85 -0.29 7.00
CA SER A 184 -5.06 -0.01 5.59
C SER A 184 -5.91 -1.08 4.90
N GLU A 185 -5.81 -2.34 5.35
CA GLU A 185 -6.50 -3.50 4.76
C GLU A 185 -7.00 -4.48 5.82
N THR A 186 -8.02 -5.26 5.46
CA THR A 186 -8.62 -6.27 6.36
C THR A 186 -7.66 -7.41 6.70
N CYS A 187 -6.73 -7.76 5.81
CA CYS A 187 -5.72 -8.80 6.08
C CYS A 187 -4.87 -8.52 7.33
N ALA A 188 -4.70 -7.23 7.71
CA ALA A 188 -4.02 -6.87 8.95
C ALA A 188 -4.90 -7.10 10.19
N LEU A 189 -6.21 -7.01 10.04
CA LEU A 189 -7.17 -7.35 11.09
C LEU A 189 -7.20 -8.87 11.32
N ASP A 190 -7.21 -9.62 10.23
CA ASP A 190 -7.28 -11.09 10.26
C ASP A 190 -6.06 -11.68 10.98
N ILE A 191 -4.85 -11.21 10.69
CA ILE A 191 -3.63 -11.75 11.32
C ILE A 191 -3.57 -11.50 12.82
N VAL A 192 -4.16 -10.40 13.31
CA VAL A 192 -4.21 -10.09 14.75
C VAL A 192 -5.46 -10.66 15.43
N GLY A 193 -6.33 -11.35 14.68
CA GLY A 193 -7.59 -11.92 15.20
C GLY A 193 -8.65 -10.87 15.53
N ALA A 194 -8.61 -9.70 14.91
CA ALA A 194 -9.60 -8.65 15.10
C ALA A 194 -10.79 -8.82 14.15
N LYS A 195 -11.99 -8.61 14.68
CA LYS A 195 -13.21 -8.62 13.87
C LYS A 195 -13.30 -7.33 13.06
N PHE A 196 -13.40 -7.44 11.73
CA PHE A 196 -13.72 -6.31 10.85
C PHE A 196 -15.09 -5.72 11.23
N LEU A 197 -15.16 -4.42 11.40
CA LEU A 197 -16.40 -3.69 11.67
C LEU A 197 -16.93 -3.01 10.40
N ARG A 198 -16.13 -2.11 9.83
CA ARG A 198 -16.45 -1.36 8.62
C ARG A 198 -15.21 -0.65 8.04
N GLU A 199 -15.35 -0.13 6.85
CA GLU A 199 -14.42 0.89 6.34
C GLU A 199 -14.69 2.24 7.00
N VAL A 200 -13.64 3.09 7.05
CA VAL A 200 -13.80 4.52 7.33
C VAL A 200 -14.39 5.16 6.08
N GLU A 201 -15.44 5.94 6.23
CA GLU A 201 -16.12 6.57 5.09
C GLU A 201 -15.29 7.73 4.51
N ASN A 202 -15.64 8.16 3.30
CA ASN A 202 -14.96 9.27 2.64
C ASN A 202 -15.14 10.57 3.44
N GLY A 203 -14.02 11.24 3.74
CA GLY A 203 -14.02 12.48 4.53
C GLY A 203 -14.36 12.30 6.01
N GLU A 204 -14.37 11.06 6.50
CA GLU A 204 -14.66 10.76 7.89
C GLU A 204 -13.41 10.85 8.76
N ILE A 205 -13.54 11.43 9.93
CA ILE A 205 -12.60 11.37 11.05
C ILE A 205 -13.23 10.47 12.11
N VAL A 206 -12.62 9.34 12.39
CA VAL A 206 -13.02 8.41 13.43
C VAL A 206 -12.01 8.46 14.56
N PHE A 207 -12.47 8.54 15.81
CA PHE A 207 -11.56 8.56 16.94
C PHE A 207 -12.04 7.69 18.08
N VAL A 208 -11.07 7.14 18.79
CA VAL A 208 -11.27 6.36 20.01
C VAL A 208 -10.77 7.18 21.19
N GLU A 209 -11.64 7.41 22.16
CA GLU A 209 -11.34 8.06 23.43
C GLU A 209 -12.10 7.33 24.54
N ASN A 210 -11.42 6.97 25.63
CA ASN A 210 -12.01 6.22 26.75
C ASN A 210 -12.81 4.98 26.29
N ASP A 211 -12.22 4.17 25.40
CA ASP A 211 -12.80 2.94 24.82
C ASP A 211 -14.09 3.15 24.03
N LYS A 212 -14.43 4.39 23.68
CA LYS A 212 -15.57 4.73 22.83
C LYS A 212 -15.12 5.12 21.45
N LEU A 213 -15.79 4.59 20.43
CA LEU A 213 -15.59 4.92 19.03
C LEU A 213 -16.60 6.00 18.63
N GLU A 214 -16.11 7.16 18.24
CA GLU A 214 -16.91 8.28 17.75
C GLU A 214 -16.42 8.70 16.37
N SER A 215 -17.27 9.41 15.62
CA SER A 215 -16.88 9.93 14.30
C SER A 215 -17.53 11.27 13.98
N ILE A 216 -16.86 12.03 13.10
CA ILE A 216 -17.33 13.31 12.56
C ILE A 216 -17.01 13.37 11.06
N LYS A 217 -17.86 14.06 10.30
CA LYS A 217 -17.69 14.31 8.87
C LYS A 217 -17.68 15.80 8.60
N PRO A 218 -16.51 16.47 8.68
CA PRO A 218 -16.43 17.92 8.55
C PRO A 218 -16.54 18.41 7.10
N PHE A 219 -16.31 17.52 6.11
CA PHE A 219 -16.31 17.87 4.70
C PHE A 219 -17.70 17.81 4.08
N PRO A 220 -18.00 18.65 3.07
CA PRO A 220 -19.15 18.42 2.21
C PRO A 220 -19.00 17.09 1.48
N ILE A 221 -20.14 16.45 1.19
CA ILE A 221 -20.19 15.15 0.49
C ILE A 221 -19.52 15.31 -0.88
N GLN A 222 -18.56 14.45 -1.16
CA GLN A 222 -17.85 14.36 -2.44
C GLN A 222 -18.19 13.07 -3.17
N LYS A 223 -18.10 13.11 -4.51
CA LYS A 223 -18.20 11.89 -5.32
C LYS A 223 -17.01 10.98 -5.01
N SER A 224 -17.27 9.74 -4.64
CA SER A 224 -16.22 8.75 -4.36
C SER A 224 -15.32 8.52 -5.58
N ARG A 225 -14.01 8.48 -5.34
CA ARG A 225 -12.95 8.26 -6.35
C ARG A 225 -11.88 7.32 -5.81
N PRO A 226 -12.24 6.08 -5.47
CA PRO A 226 -11.26 5.12 -4.94
C PRO A 226 -10.19 4.85 -5.99
N CYS A 227 -8.96 4.63 -5.52
CA CYS A 227 -7.87 4.23 -6.39
C CYS A 227 -8.17 2.83 -6.96
N VAL A 228 -8.41 2.75 -8.27
CA VAL A 228 -8.70 1.48 -8.94
C VAL A 228 -7.52 0.49 -8.84
N PHE A 229 -6.30 1.01 -8.70
CA PHE A 229 -5.10 0.20 -8.61
C PHE A 229 -5.03 -0.63 -7.31
N GLU A 230 -5.74 -0.22 -6.26
CA GLU A 230 -5.93 -1.04 -5.05
C GLU A 230 -6.61 -2.36 -5.40
N TYR A 231 -7.65 -2.34 -6.25
CA TYR A 231 -8.35 -3.55 -6.69
C TYR A 231 -7.51 -4.40 -7.65
N ILE A 232 -6.80 -3.77 -8.58
CA ILE A 232 -6.05 -4.45 -9.64
C ILE A 232 -4.81 -5.15 -9.09
N TYR A 233 -4.03 -4.45 -8.25
CA TYR A 233 -2.69 -4.91 -7.89
C TYR A 233 -2.34 -4.69 -6.42
N PHE A 234 -2.58 -3.47 -5.86
CA PHE A 234 -1.89 -3.01 -4.67
C PHE A 234 -2.33 -3.73 -3.39
N ALA A 235 -3.63 -3.94 -3.21
CA ALA A 235 -4.14 -4.68 -2.06
C ALA A 235 -3.81 -6.18 -2.14
N ARG A 236 -3.71 -6.82 -0.99
CA ARG A 236 -3.62 -8.28 -0.94
C ARG A 236 -4.88 -8.92 -1.51
N PRO A 237 -4.76 -10.07 -2.19
CA PRO A 237 -5.92 -10.74 -2.78
C PRO A 237 -7.02 -11.08 -1.77
N ASP A 238 -6.66 -11.40 -0.53
CA ASP A 238 -7.56 -11.76 0.57
C ASP A 238 -8.21 -10.55 1.26
N SER A 239 -7.85 -9.32 0.89
CA SER A 239 -8.42 -8.11 1.49
C SER A 239 -9.75 -7.72 0.90
N LEU A 240 -10.63 -7.15 1.75
CA LEU A 240 -11.87 -6.50 1.33
C LEU A 240 -11.61 -5.01 1.07
N ILE A 241 -12.04 -4.52 -0.10
CA ILE A 241 -11.95 -3.10 -0.49
C ILE A 241 -13.29 -2.70 -1.11
N GLY A 242 -13.91 -1.65 -0.59
CA GLY A 242 -15.23 -1.22 -1.04
C GLY A 242 -16.29 -2.33 -0.91
N GLY A 243 -16.16 -3.18 0.13
CA GLY A 243 -17.03 -4.32 0.37
C GLY A 243 -16.84 -5.51 -0.60
N LYS A 244 -15.80 -5.50 -1.44
CA LYS A 244 -15.50 -6.56 -2.41
C LYS A 244 -14.14 -7.21 -2.11
N CYS A 245 -14.07 -8.53 -2.25
CA CYS A 245 -12.81 -9.26 -2.17
C CYS A 245 -11.92 -8.92 -3.37
N ALA A 246 -10.68 -8.50 -3.14
CA ALA A 246 -9.74 -8.16 -4.20
C ALA A 246 -9.44 -9.35 -5.12
N TYR A 247 -9.40 -10.57 -4.59
CA TYR A 247 -9.25 -11.80 -5.38
C TYR A 247 -10.38 -11.99 -6.38
N GLU A 248 -11.64 -11.89 -5.90
CA GLU A 248 -12.83 -12.05 -6.76
C GLU A 248 -12.90 -10.95 -7.82
N TYR A 249 -12.56 -9.71 -7.46
CA TYR A 249 -12.49 -8.62 -8.41
C TYR A 249 -11.51 -8.92 -9.55
N ARG A 250 -10.28 -9.36 -9.21
CA ARG A 250 -9.25 -9.73 -10.20
C ARG A 250 -9.65 -10.92 -11.05
N LYS A 251 -10.29 -11.93 -10.45
CA LYS A 251 -10.82 -13.08 -11.18
C LYS A 251 -11.88 -12.65 -12.20
N ASN A 252 -12.77 -11.75 -11.82
CA ASN A 252 -13.78 -11.19 -12.72
C ASN A 252 -13.16 -10.37 -13.86
N LEU A 253 -12.09 -9.60 -13.61
CA LEU A 253 -11.35 -8.93 -14.68
C LEU A 253 -10.83 -9.91 -15.74
N GLY A 254 -10.29 -11.05 -15.30
CA GLY A 254 -9.86 -12.10 -16.20
C GLY A 254 -11.00 -12.72 -17.00
N SER A 255 -12.16 -12.94 -16.39
CA SER A 255 -13.35 -13.44 -17.07
C SER A 255 -13.85 -12.45 -18.14
N GLU A 256 -13.87 -11.14 -17.84
CA GLU A 256 -14.24 -10.11 -18.84
C GLU A 256 -13.21 -10.05 -19.99
N LEU A 257 -11.92 -10.10 -19.67
CA LEU A 257 -10.84 -10.10 -20.66
C LEU A 257 -10.95 -11.29 -21.66
N ALA A 258 -11.42 -12.45 -21.19
CA ALA A 258 -11.61 -13.62 -22.04
C ALA A 258 -12.74 -13.46 -23.07
N LYS A 259 -13.69 -12.56 -22.82
CA LYS A 259 -14.82 -12.28 -23.73
C LYS A 259 -14.42 -11.38 -24.90
N GLU A 260 -13.31 -10.64 -24.79
CA GLU A 260 -12.88 -9.68 -25.80
C GLU A 260 -12.39 -10.34 -27.09
N THR A 261 -11.73 -11.50 -26.99
CA THR A 261 -11.19 -12.21 -28.15
C THR A 261 -11.09 -13.71 -27.90
N ASP A 262 -11.55 -14.52 -28.85
CA ASP A 262 -11.28 -15.96 -28.84
C ASP A 262 -9.91 -16.25 -29.47
N LEU A 263 -8.97 -16.70 -28.66
CA LEU A 263 -7.62 -17.04 -29.07
C LEU A 263 -7.45 -18.56 -29.15
N LYS A 264 -6.86 -19.06 -30.24
CA LYS A 264 -6.43 -20.45 -30.33
C LYS A 264 -5.09 -20.59 -29.60
N ALA A 265 -5.10 -21.15 -28.40
CA ALA A 265 -3.91 -21.46 -27.63
C ALA A 265 -4.11 -22.70 -26.78
N ASP A 266 -3.00 -23.36 -26.42
CA ASP A 266 -3.02 -24.60 -25.63
C ASP A 266 -3.34 -24.33 -24.17
N PHE A 267 -2.72 -23.28 -23.59
CA PHE A 267 -2.79 -23.00 -22.15
C PHE A 267 -2.94 -21.50 -21.83
N VAL A 268 -3.57 -21.24 -20.68
CA VAL A 268 -3.56 -19.94 -19.99
C VAL A 268 -2.51 -19.99 -18.88
N VAL A 269 -1.54 -19.10 -18.92
CA VAL A 269 -0.40 -19.04 -18.00
C VAL A 269 -0.38 -17.70 -17.28
N PRO A 270 -0.37 -17.66 -15.92
CA PRO A 270 -0.26 -16.42 -15.19
C PRO A 270 1.17 -15.90 -15.13
N VAL A 271 1.34 -14.59 -15.00
CA VAL A 271 2.52 -14.00 -14.40
C VAL A 271 2.36 -14.06 -12.87
N PRO A 272 3.12 -14.92 -12.18
CA PRO A 272 2.92 -15.10 -10.75
C PRO A 272 3.51 -13.93 -9.91
N ASP A 273 2.94 -13.55 -8.77
CA ASP A 273 1.69 -14.10 -8.19
C ASP A 273 0.46 -13.27 -8.59
N SER A 274 0.67 -12.03 -9.03
CA SER A 274 -0.35 -11.00 -9.24
C SER A 274 -1.34 -11.33 -10.37
N GLY A 275 -0.88 -11.97 -11.43
CA GLY A 275 -1.72 -12.38 -12.55
C GLY A 275 -2.55 -13.65 -12.30
N VAL A 276 -2.32 -14.41 -11.21
CA VAL A 276 -2.97 -15.69 -10.96
C VAL A 276 -4.49 -15.60 -10.91
N PRO A 277 -5.12 -14.69 -10.14
CA PRO A 277 -6.58 -14.62 -10.08
C PRO A 277 -7.21 -14.31 -11.45
N ALA A 278 -6.62 -13.36 -12.19
CA ALA A 278 -7.10 -13.01 -13.53
C ALA A 278 -6.94 -14.16 -14.53
N ALA A 279 -5.83 -14.89 -14.47
CA ALA A 279 -5.62 -16.06 -15.34
C ALA A 279 -6.62 -17.18 -15.03
N LEU A 280 -6.98 -17.41 -13.77
CA LEU A 280 -8.04 -18.35 -13.40
C LEU A 280 -9.39 -17.94 -13.99
N GLY A 281 -9.78 -16.67 -13.83
CA GLY A 281 -11.03 -16.16 -14.40
C GLY A 281 -11.05 -16.24 -15.93
N TYR A 282 -9.92 -15.95 -16.58
CA TYR A 282 -9.77 -16.09 -18.04
C TYR A 282 -9.92 -17.54 -18.48
N ALA A 283 -9.23 -18.47 -17.81
CA ALA A 283 -9.26 -19.90 -18.14
C ALA A 283 -10.67 -20.50 -18.00
N GLU A 284 -11.35 -20.20 -16.89
CA GLU A 284 -12.74 -20.64 -16.66
C GLU A 284 -13.69 -20.12 -17.74
N GLN A 285 -13.63 -18.83 -18.06
CA GLN A 285 -14.51 -18.19 -19.05
C GLN A 285 -14.24 -18.68 -20.47
N SER A 286 -12.96 -18.82 -20.85
CA SER A 286 -12.55 -19.29 -22.18
C SER A 286 -12.57 -20.80 -22.33
N LYS A 287 -12.84 -21.55 -21.25
CA LYS A 287 -12.78 -23.03 -21.20
C LYS A 287 -11.43 -23.60 -21.63
N LYS A 288 -10.35 -22.85 -21.37
CA LYS A 288 -8.98 -23.26 -21.65
C LYS A 288 -8.29 -23.80 -20.40
N ILE A 289 -7.29 -24.63 -20.58
CA ILE A 289 -6.53 -25.23 -19.48
C ILE A 289 -5.66 -24.14 -18.83
N PHE A 290 -5.75 -24.01 -17.51
CA PHE A 290 -4.83 -23.19 -16.70
C PHE A 290 -3.59 -24.01 -16.35
N GLU A 291 -2.40 -23.45 -16.60
CA GLU A 291 -1.14 -24.09 -16.26
C GLU A 291 -0.14 -23.12 -15.63
N LEU A 292 0.60 -23.58 -14.63
CA LEU A 292 1.70 -22.82 -14.02
C LEU A 292 2.97 -22.93 -14.91
N GLY A 293 2.90 -22.31 -16.08
CA GLY A 293 4.03 -22.23 -17.00
C GLY A 293 5.19 -21.35 -16.49
N LEU A 294 4.94 -20.50 -15.52
CA LEU A 294 5.92 -19.69 -14.79
C LEU A 294 5.81 -19.93 -13.30
N ILE A 295 6.93 -20.16 -12.65
CA ILE A 295 7.03 -20.36 -11.19
C ILE A 295 7.85 -19.23 -10.59
N ARG A 296 7.35 -18.64 -9.49
CA ARG A 296 8.07 -17.65 -8.71
C ARG A 296 9.01 -18.31 -7.71
N ASN A 297 10.24 -17.83 -7.65
CA ASN A 297 11.17 -18.20 -6.60
C ASN A 297 10.91 -17.33 -5.35
N HIS A 298 10.31 -17.91 -4.31
CA HIS A 298 9.98 -17.22 -3.06
C HIS A 298 11.19 -16.89 -2.18
N TYR A 299 12.35 -17.52 -2.42
CA TYR A 299 13.57 -17.29 -1.65
C TYR A 299 14.42 -16.12 -2.17
N VAL A 300 14.07 -15.55 -3.32
CA VAL A 300 14.74 -14.35 -3.85
C VAL A 300 14.12 -13.11 -3.23
N GLY A 301 14.69 -12.66 -2.13
CA GLY A 301 14.38 -11.37 -1.51
C GLY A 301 15.05 -10.20 -2.24
N ARG A 302 14.79 -8.96 -1.76
CA ARG A 302 15.45 -7.72 -2.26
C ARG A 302 16.93 -7.59 -1.86
N THR A 303 17.48 -8.52 -1.09
CA THR A 303 18.82 -8.51 -0.50
C THR A 303 19.97 -8.77 -1.49
N PHE A 304 19.68 -9.09 -2.76
CA PHE A 304 20.74 -9.10 -3.77
C PHE A 304 21.05 -7.64 -4.18
N ILE A 305 22.07 -7.07 -3.52
CA ILE A 305 22.73 -5.85 -4.00
C ILE A 305 23.39 -6.23 -5.31
N GLU A 306 22.85 -5.74 -6.42
CA GLU A 306 23.33 -6.05 -7.76
C GLU A 306 24.51 -5.14 -8.10
N PRO A 307 25.76 -5.63 -8.04
CA PRO A 307 26.93 -4.79 -8.24
C PRO A 307 27.17 -4.36 -9.69
N THR A 308 26.51 -4.96 -10.68
CA THR A 308 26.71 -4.65 -12.09
C THR A 308 25.41 -4.62 -12.90
N GLN A 309 25.41 -3.85 -14.01
CA GLN A 309 24.27 -3.77 -14.95
C GLN A 309 23.89 -5.12 -15.57
N ASN A 310 24.87 -6.02 -15.77
CA ASN A 310 24.59 -7.37 -16.28
C ASN A 310 23.78 -8.23 -15.32
N ILE A 311 23.99 -8.10 -14.01
CA ILE A 311 23.22 -8.81 -12.99
C ILE A 311 21.79 -8.26 -12.89
N ARG A 312 21.58 -6.94 -13.10
CA ARG A 312 20.22 -6.35 -13.17
C ARG A 312 19.37 -6.96 -14.29
N SER A 313 20.01 -7.36 -15.41
CA SER A 313 19.30 -8.04 -16.50
C SER A 313 18.82 -9.43 -16.11
N LEU A 314 19.49 -10.09 -15.15
CA LEU A 314 19.13 -11.39 -14.60
C LEU A 314 18.01 -11.32 -13.54
N GLY A 315 17.66 -10.13 -13.04
CA GLY A 315 16.72 -9.96 -11.92
C GLY A 315 15.35 -10.60 -12.16
N VAL A 316 14.85 -10.62 -13.39
CA VAL A 316 13.60 -11.36 -13.73
C VAL A 316 13.84 -12.86 -13.71
N LYS A 317 14.99 -13.33 -14.25
CA LYS A 317 15.35 -14.78 -14.27
C LYS A 317 15.59 -15.33 -12.86
N LEU A 318 16.03 -14.51 -11.91
CA LEU A 318 16.18 -14.92 -10.53
C LEU A 318 14.81 -15.10 -9.83
N LYS A 319 13.83 -14.28 -10.21
CA LYS A 319 12.49 -14.27 -9.59
C LYS A 319 11.52 -15.24 -10.24
N LEU A 320 11.64 -15.48 -11.55
CA LEU A 320 10.71 -16.28 -12.34
C LEU A 320 11.46 -17.35 -13.12
N SER A 321 10.95 -18.57 -13.09
CA SER A 321 11.47 -19.72 -13.84
C SER A 321 10.39 -20.34 -14.72
N PRO A 322 10.65 -20.55 -16.02
CA PRO A 322 9.69 -21.21 -16.92
C PRO A 322 9.67 -22.72 -16.69
N THR A 323 8.48 -23.31 -16.65
CA THR A 323 8.28 -24.75 -16.58
C THR A 323 8.40 -25.35 -17.98
N ARG A 324 9.65 -25.67 -18.40
CA ARG A 324 9.97 -26.05 -19.81
C ARG A 324 9.15 -27.21 -20.34
N SER A 325 8.83 -28.23 -19.53
CA SER A 325 8.03 -29.38 -19.92
C SER A 325 6.60 -29.01 -20.35
N ILE A 326 6.03 -27.97 -19.74
CA ILE A 326 4.69 -27.45 -20.04
C ILE A 326 4.73 -26.56 -21.28
N ILE A 327 5.78 -25.71 -21.40
CA ILE A 327 5.85 -24.62 -22.38
C ILE A 327 6.30 -25.08 -23.79
N LYS A 328 7.20 -26.08 -23.86
CA LYS A 328 7.87 -26.45 -25.10
C LYS A 328 6.87 -26.81 -26.20
N ASN A 329 6.99 -26.16 -27.36
CA ASN A 329 6.14 -26.31 -28.54
C ASN A 329 4.66 -25.98 -28.33
N LYS A 330 4.33 -25.16 -27.33
CA LYS A 330 2.96 -24.77 -26.99
C LYS A 330 2.70 -23.31 -27.31
N SER A 331 1.44 -23.01 -27.65
CA SER A 331 0.89 -21.66 -27.80
C SER A 331 0.25 -21.25 -26.47
N LEU A 332 0.66 -20.10 -25.94
CA LEU A 332 0.33 -19.67 -24.57
C LEU A 332 -0.44 -18.35 -24.58
N ILE A 333 -1.45 -18.24 -23.70
CA ILE A 333 -2.04 -16.97 -23.31
C ILE A 333 -1.42 -16.56 -21.98
N LEU A 334 -0.54 -15.58 -22.01
CA LEU A 334 0.12 -15.04 -20.83
C LEU A 334 -0.74 -13.93 -20.22
N ILE A 335 -1.21 -14.13 -19.00
CA ILE A 335 -2.04 -13.17 -18.29
C ILE A 335 -1.21 -12.44 -17.22
N ASP A 336 -1.20 -11.11 -17.29
CA ASP A 336 -0.64 -10.24 -16.24
C ASP A 336 -1.71 -9.28 -15.72
N ASP A 337 -1.52 -8.76 -14.51
CA ASP A 337 -2.46 -7.82 -13.88
C ASP A 337 -2.44 -6.44 -14.54
N SER A 338 -1.26 -5.92 -14.84
CA SER A 338 -1.07 -4.55 -15.34
C SER A 338 0.19 -4.41 -16.19
N LEU A 339 0.19 -3.41 -17.07
CA LEU A 339 1.31 -3.09 -17.93
C LEU A 339 1.62 -1.59 -17.86
N VAL A 340 2.76 -1.25 -17.23
CA VAL A 340 3.19 0.14 -17.05
C VAL A 340 4.24 0.53 -18.10
N ARG A 341 5.50 0.08 -17.91
CA ARG A 341 6.63 0.36 -18.83
C ARG A 341 6.83 -0.71 -19.90
N GLY A 342 6.30 -1.90 -19.73
CA GLY A 342 6.46 -3.03 -20.63
C GLY A 342 7.79 -3.77 -20.53
N THR A 343 8.79 -3.24 -19.82
CA THR A 343 10.13 -3.84 -19.72
C THR A 343 10.14 -5.24 -19.09
N THR A 344 9.36 -5.43 -18.03
CA THR A 344 9.21 -6.74 -17.36
C THR A 344 8.49 -7.73 -18.27
N CYS A 345 7.38 -7.32 -18.88
CA CYS A 345 6.61 -8.13 -19.80
C CYS A 345 7.49 -8.61 -20.97
N HIS A 346 8.27 -7.72 -21.60
CA HIS A 346 9.20 -8.10 -22.68
C HIS A 346 10.21 -9.16 -22.23
N LYS A 347 10.79 -9.04 -21.04
CA LYS A 347 11.73 -10.03 -20.51
C LYS A 347 11.06 -11.38 -20.25
N ILE A 348 9.82 -11.39 -19.75
CA ILE A 348 9.04 -12.62 -19.51
C ILE A 348 8.72 -13.30 -20.83
N VAL A 349 8.23 -12.57 -21.83
CA VAL A 349 7.93 -13.11 -23.17
C VAL A 349 9.18 -13.73 -23.80
N LYS A 350 10.31 -13.01 -23.76
CA LYS A 350 11.60 -13.53 -24.22
C LYS A 350 12.00 -14.83 -23.51
N MET A 351 11.82 -14.90 -22.19
CA MET A 351 12.12 -16.09 -21.38
C MET A 351 11.25 -17.29 -21.79
N LEU A 352 9.96 -17.07 -22.10
CA LEU A 352 9.05 -18.11 -22.56
C LEU A 352 9.47 -18.65 -23.94
N TYR A 353 9.87 -17.79 -24.88
CA TYR A 353 10.41 -18.25 -26.17
C TYR A 353 11.74 -18.99 -26.01
N GLU A 354 12.66 -18.54 -25.14
CA GLU A 354 13.89 -19.26 -24.78
C GLU A 354 13.61 -20.64 -24.14
N ALA A 355 12.45 -20.79 -23.51
CA ALA A 355 11.98 -22.08 -22.95
C ALA A 355 11.32 -22.98 -24.00
N GLY A 356 11.14 -22.49 -25.24
CA GLY A 356 10.61 -23.27 -26.37
C GLY A 356 9.12 -23.05 -26.65
N ALA A 357 8.49 -21.96 -26.16
CA ALA A 357 7.14 -21.60 -26.52
C ALA A 357 7.03 -21.40 -28.06
N LYS A 358 5.94 -21.90 -28.65
CA LYS A 358 5.63 -21.69 -30.06
C LYS A 358 5.09 -20.30 -30.32
N GLU A 359 4.14 -19.87 -29.48
CA GLU A 359 3.49 -18.55 -29.54
C GLU A 359 3.20 -18.08 -28.12
N VAL A 360 3.23 -16.75 -27.90
CA VAL A 360 2.87 -16.12 -26.62
C VAL A 360 1.94 -14.94 -26.89
N HIS A 361 0.68 -15.07 -26.49
CA HIS A 361 -0.34 -14.03 -26.57
C HIS A 361 -0.46 -13.33 -25.22
N VAL A 362 0.05 -12.13 -25.11
CA VAL A 362 -0.04 -11.33 -23.87
C VAL A 362 -1.43 -10.74 -23.73
N ARG A 363 -2.03 -10.88 -22.56
CA ARG A 363 -3.29 -10.27 -22.16
C ARG A 363 -3.14 -9.62 -20.80
N ILE A 364 -3.61 -8.37 -20.68
CA ILE A 364 -3.48 -7.56 -19.48
C ILE A 364 -4.87 -7.33 -18.89
N ALA A 365 -5.03 -7.69 -17.62
CA ALA A 365 -6.34 -7.65 -16.96
C ALA A 365 -6.82 -6.23 -16.62
N CYS A 366 -5.90 -5.26 -16.47
CA CYS A 366 -6.29 -3.88 -16.22
C CYS A 366 -6.49 -3.08 -17.50
N PRO A 367 -7.26 -1.98 -17.45
CA PRO A 367 -7.33 -0.99 -18.53
C PRO A 367 -5.98 -0.33 -18.81
N GLU A 368 -5.85 0.31 -19.98
CA GLU A 368 -4.65 1.05 -20.36
C GLU A 368 -4.31 2.17 -19.38
N ILE A 369 -3.06 2.18 -18.88
CA ILE A 369 -2.54 3.21 -17.97
C ILE A 369 -1.94 4.34 -18.81
N LYS A 370 -2.70 5.43 -18.98
CA LYS A 370 -2.34 6.58 -19.85
C LYS A 370 -1.80 7.79 -19.10
N TYR A 371 -1.98 7.85 -17.77
CA TYR A 371 -1.61 8.99 -16.95
C TYR A 371 -0.83 8.53 -15.71
N PRO A 372 0.15 9.33 -15.23
CA PRO A 372 0.81 9.08 -13.96
C PRO A 372 -0.15 9.27 -12.79
N ASP A 373 0.16 8.64 -11.66
CA ASP A 373 -0.58 8.85 -10.40
C ASP A 373 0.09 9.93 -9.55
N PHE A 374 -0.74 10.70 -8.85
CA PHE A 374 -0.31 11.76 -7.93
C PHE A 374 -0.75 11.54 -6.48
N TYR A 375 -1.41 10.41 -6.19
CA TYR A 375 -2.11 10.17 -4.94
C TYR A 375 -1.50 9.03 -4.09
N GLY A 376 -0.26 8.64 -4.41
CA GLY A 376 0.51 7.71 -3.59
C GLY A 376 0.72 6.32 -4.19
N VAL A 377 0.54 6.15 -5.50
CA VAL A 377 1.07 5.02 -6.26
C VAL A 377 2.25 5.54 -7.08
N ASP A 378 3.40 4.85 -7.03
CA ASP A 378 4.57 5.22 -7.84
C ASP A 378 4.32 4.84 -9.31
N MET A 379 3.63 5.73 -10.02
CA MET A 379 3.43 5.64 -11.46
C MET A 379 4.43 6.57 -12.16
N PRO A 380 5.15 6.04 -13.17
CA PRO A 380 6.18 6.80 -13.86
C PRO A 380 5.60 8.01 -14.61
N THR A 381 6.50 8.86 -15.09
CA THR A 381 6.12 10.01 -15.93
C THR A 381 5.41 9.54 -17.20
N LYS A 382 4.57 10.41 -17.79
CA LYS A 382 3.81 10.08 -19.02
C LYS A 382 4.70 9.52 -20.14
N LYS A 383 5.95 9.97 -20.24
CA LYS A 383 6.94 9.50 -21.25
C LYS A 383 7.30 8.02 -21.10
N GLU A 384 7.20 7.47 -19.90
CA GLU A 384 7.55 6.07 -19.60
C GLU A 384 6.34 5.13 -19.68
N LEU A 385 5.12 5.66 -19.76
CA LEU A 385 3.89 4.86 -19.85
C LEU A 385 3.73 4.31 -21.26
N LEU A 386 3.73 2.98 -21.41
CA LEU A 386 3.62 2.32 -22.72
C LEU A 386 2.35 2.74 -23.46
N ALA A 387 1.19 2.76 -22.78
CA ALA A 387 -0.09 3.08 -23.37
C ALA A 387 -0.29 4.59 -23.69
N ALA A 388 0.53 5.46 -23.13
CA ALA A 388 0.50 6.90 -23.41
C ALA A 388 1.32 7.31 -24.65
N ASN A 389 2.16 6.40 -25.17
CA ASN A 389 3.11 6.64 -26.26
C ASN A 389 2.80 5.77 -27.50
N LYS A 390 1.61 5.18 -27.56
CA LYS A 390 1.09 4.46 -28.73
C LYS A 390 0.50 5.42 -29.75
#